data_49b416ffe28447f8b8ed5db5316df43d
#
_entry.id   49b416ffe28447f8b8ed5db5316df43d
#
_cell.length_a   1.000
_cell.length_b   1.000
_cell.length_c   1.000
_cell.angle_alpha   90.00
_cell.angle_beta   90.00
_cell.angle_gamma   90.00
#
_symmetry.space_group_name_H-M   'P 1'
#
loop_
_entity.id
_entity.type
_entity.pdbx_description
1 polymer ?
#
loop_
_entity_poly.entity_id
_entity_poly.type
_entity_poly.pdbx_seq_one_letter_code
_entity_poly.pdbx_strand_id
1 'polypeptide(L)'
;LDYYLSILGYAMTGDSSRKQEFYCFRGQRAENGKSVIFEVLSIILKNYIKKLEAKTFETTNQQRHKAIAEFGGIRIAWINEMNEKAKQESGIMKEVADGTPIKYQVMYGTTALMPICFKLFIVGNSTIKYDDDNGMNRRLRIAQFNSDFSSDITEDDEVNKKFVKDEGFREKLQTTYKHALLALIYQYANTYITDGYNLKPFPDEWKNETKETIQDNNKFKEFFEDHFDWITPERFDQLNVMTDKERKETEEGIGKERLEQILNQYPQFKGKNIKDELKKMKQKFIYDCQTRVKDSKLKGIWYGFKEASED
;
A
#
# COMPACT_ATOMS: atom_id res chain seq x y z
N LEU A 1 5.74 -20.81 -5.30
CA LEU A 1 7.02 -20.81 -4.56
C LEU A 1 8.15 -20.17 -5.38
N ASP A 2 8.37 -20.56 -6.64
CA ASP A 2 9.50 -20.09 -7.46
C ASP A 2 9.60 -18.58 -7.62
N TYR A 3 8.48 -17.90 -7.88
CA TYR A 3 8.49 -16.44 -7.94
C TYR A 3 8.90 -15.82 -6.60
N TYR A 4 8.36 -16.34 -5.48
CA TYR A 4 8.71 -15.89 -4.14
C TYR A 4 10.22 -16.01 -3.85
N LEU A 5 10.81 -17.16 -4.16
CA LEU A 5 12.25 -17.37 -4.01
C LEU A 5 13.06 -16.50 -4.99
N SER A 6 12.54 -16.27 -6.20
CA SER A 6 13.22 -15.40 -7.17
C SER A 6 13.27 -13.93 -6.71
N ILE A 7 12.23 -13.39 -6.07
CA ILE A 7 12.28 -12.03 -5.51
C ILE A 7 13.19 -11.91 -4.29
N LEU A 8 13.29 -12.95 -3.46
CA LEU A 8 14.27 -12.99 -2.38
C LEU A 8 15.70 -13.07 -2.92
N GLY A 9 15.95 -13.93 -3.90
CA GLY A 9 17.24 -14.02 -4.58
C GLY A 9 17.63 -12.71 -5.25
N TYR A 10 16.71 -12.08 -5.98
CA TYR A 10 16.88 -10.77 -6.57
C TYR A 10 17.25 -9.70 -5.52
N ALA A 11 16.51 -9.62 -4.42
CA ALA A 11 16.82 -8.68 -3.35
C ALA A 11 18.25 -8.85 -2.81
N MET A 12 18.74 -10.07 -2.70
CA MET A 12 20.09 -10.35 -2.21
C MET A 12 21.21 -9.87 -3.14
N THR A 13 20.93 -9.66 -4.43
CA THR A 13 21.94 -9.11 -5.36
C THR A 13 22.27 -7.64 -5.09
N GLY A 14 21.37 -6.92 -4.43
CA GLY A 14 21.48 -5.45 -4.24
C GLY A 14 21.12 -4.64 -5.47
N ASP A 15 20.70 -5.26 -6.56
CA ASP A 15 20.17 -4.59 -7.75
C ASP A 15 18.74 -4.12 -7.47
N SER A 16 18.58 -2.90 -6.98
CA SER A 16 17.27 -2.36 -6.63
C SER A 16 16.54 -1.66 -7.78
N SER A 17 17.26 -1.34 -8.88
CA SER A 17 16.76 -0.44 -9.93
C SER A 17 16.11 -1.15 -11.11
N ARG A 18 16.55 -2.37 -11.47
CA ARG A 18 16.06 -3.07 -12.68
C ARG A 18 14.58 -3.45 -12.59
N LYS A 19 14.12 -3.88 -11.42
CA LYS A 19 12.71 -4.15 -11.19
C LYS A 19 12.18 -3.10 -10.20
N GLN A 20 11.52 -2.12 -10.75
CA GLN A 20 10.95 -0.99 -10.01
C GLN A 20 9.70 -1.43 -9.25
N GLU A 21 9.85 -2.31 -8.28
CA GLU A 21 8.76 -2.97 -7.58
C GLU A 21 8.99 -2.98 -6.07
N PHE A 22 7.90 -2.97 -5.32
CA PHE A 22 7.85 -3.33 -3.91
C PHE A 22 6.74 -4.35 -3.69
N TYR A 23 6.88 -5.15 -2.65
CA TYR A 23 6.09 -6.36 -2.47
C TYR A 23 5.26 -6.27 -1.21
N CYS A 24 3.96 -6.56 -1.32
CA CYS A 24 3.03 -6.66 -0.21
C CYS A 24 2.60 -8.10 0.00
N PHE A 25 2.97 -8.67 1.12
CA PHE A 25 2.55 -10.01 1.52
C PHE A 25 1.34 -9.88 2.43
N ARG A 26 0.19 -10.17 1.86
CA ARG A 26 -1.11 -10.00 2.47
C ARG A 26 -1.72 -11.34 2.84
N GLY A 27 -2.46 -11.40 3.94
CA GLY A 27 -3.26 -12.55 4.30
C GLY A 27 -4.53 -12.12 5.00
N GLN A 28 -5.61 -12.84 4.76
CA GLN A 28 -6.91 -12.52 5.39
C GLN A 28 -6.93 -12.88 6.88
N ARG A 29 -6.08 -13.82 7.29
CA ARG A 29 -6.02 -14.35 8.67
C ARG A 29 -4.62 -14.20 9.25
N ALA A 30 -4.52 -14.32 10.56
CA ALA A 30 -3.25 -14.60 11.24
C ALA A 30 -2.79 -16.04 10.94
N GLU A 31 -1.60 -16.41 11.40
CA GLU A 31 -1.06 -17.78 11.33
C GLU A 31 -1.01 -18.38 9.89
N ASN A 32 -0.73 -17.58 8.89
CA ASN A 32 -0.58 -17.99 7.50
C ASN A 32 0.88 -18.02 7.00
N GLY A 33 1.85 -17.90 7.91
CA GLY A 33 3.27 -18.03 7.61
C GLY A 33 3.96 -16.82 6.98
N LYS A 34 3.24 -15.74 6.64
CA LYS A 34 3.80 -14.58 5.90
C LYS A 34 4.98 -13.88 6.58
N SER A 35 4.98 -13.73 7.91
CA SER A 35 6.03 -13.02 8.63
C SER A 35 7.19 -13.93 9.08
N VAL A 36 6.95 -15.22 9.24
CA VAL A 36 7.92 -16.19 9.78
C VAL A 36 9.22 -16.18 8.98
N ILE A 37 9.14 -16.14 7.64
CA ILE A 37 10.34 -16.15 6.80
C ILE A 37 11.22 -14.91 7.03
N PHE A 38 10.64 -13.71 7.16
CA PHE A 38 11.39 -12.48 7.39
C PHE A 38 12.01 -12.45 8.78
N GLU A 39 11.34 -13.00 9.78
CA GLU A 39 11.88 -13.15 11.12
C GLU A 39 13.07 -14.12 11.14
N VAL A 40 12.94 -15.26 10.45
CA VAL A 40 14.04 -16.23 10.30
C VAL A 40 15.19 -15.62 9.52
N LEU A 41 14.91 -14.97 8.38
CA LEU A 41 15.94 -14.30 7.59
C LEU A 41 16.64 -13.19 8.38
N SER A 42 15.92 -12.48 9.26
CA SER A 42 16.54 -11.45 10.12
C SER A 42 17.58 -12.04 11.08
N ILE A 43 17.38 -13.27 11.54
CA ILE A 43 18.36 -13.98 12.37
C ILE A 43 19.54 -14.50 11.53
N ILE A 44 19.26 -15.02 10.35
CA ILE A 44 20.26 -15.67 9.51
C ILE A 44 21.12 -14.64 8.77
N LEU A 45 20.51 -13.63 8.16
CA LEU A 45 21.17 -12.63 7.31
C LEU A 45 21.68 -11.41 8.09
N LYS A 46 21.23 -11.24 9.34
CA LYS A 46 21.70 -10.17 10.25
C LYS A 46 21.74 -8.78 9.56
N ASN A 47 22.93 -8.34 9.21
CA ASN A 47 23.17 -7.00 8.65
C ASN A 47 22.64 -6.80 7.22
N TYR A 48 22.19 -7.84 6.54
CA TYR A 48 21.65 -7.73 5.18
C TYR A 48 20.13 -7.56 5.14
N ILE A 49 19.47 -7.75 6.27
CA ILE A 49 18.03 -7.57 6.42
C ILE A 49 17.71 -6.72 7.64
N LYS A 50 16.75 -5.83 7.50
CA LYS A 50 16.34 -4.94 8.59
C LYS A 50 14.84 -4.73 8.59
N LYS A 51 14.25 -4.71 9.79
CA LYS A 51 12.85 -4.35 9.99
C LYS A 51 12.73 -2.83 10.10
N LEU A 52 11.86 -2.24 9.29
CA LEU A 52 11.49 -0.83 9.35
C LEU A 52 10.29 -0.63 10.28
N GLU A 53 10.21 0.52 10.91
CA GLU A 53 9.01 0.94 11.62
C GLU A 53 7.88 1.25 10.62
N ALA A 54 6.65 0.87 10.95
CA ALA A 54 5.48 1.10 10.10
C ALA A 54 5.32 2.58 9.67
N LYS A 55 5.61 3.51 10.60
CA LYS A 55 5.54 4.96 10.34
C LYS A 55 6.58 5.52 9.39
N THR A 56 7.58 4.73 8.97
CA THR A 56 8.68 5.22 8.13
C THR A 56 8.19 5.89 6.85
N PHE A 57 7.17 5.34 6.23
CA PHE A 57 6.61 5.85 4.98
C PHE A 57 5.33 6.68 5.15
N GLU A 58 4.87 6.94 6.37
CA GLU A 58 3.67 7.75 6.59
C GLU A 58 3.90 9.21 6.16
N THR A 59 2.90 9.84 5.57
CA THR A 59 2.96 11.25 5.12
C THR A 59 3.30 12.23 6.23
N THR A 60 2.95 11.91 7.47
CA THR A 60 3.23 12.70 8.67
C THR A 60 4.67 12.61 9.15
N ASN A 61 5.44 11.61 8.71
CA ASN A 61 6.81 11.42 9.16
C ASN A 61 7.79 12.35 8.42
N GLN A 62 8.18 13.44 9.04
CA GLN A 62 9.15 14.39 8.49
C GLN A 62 10.60 13.88 8.53
N GLN A 63 10.91 12.85 9.31
CA GLN A 63 12.25 12.28 9.45
C GLN A 63 12.49 11.04 8.58
N ARG A 64 11.58 10.73 7.64
CA ARG A 64 11.62 9.51 6.83
C ARG A 64 12.93 9.31 6.06
N HIS A 65 13.49 10.35 5.47
CA HIS A 65 14.77 10.27 4.76
C HIS A 65 15.92 9.85 5.68
N LYS A 66 15.95 10.37 6.90
CA LYS A 66 16.94 9.99 7.91
C LYS A 66 16.74 8.53 8.34
N ALA A 67 15.52 8.13 8.61
CA ALA A 67 15.20 6.76 8.99
C ALA A 67 15.62 5.77 7.89
N ILE A 68 15.36 6.09 6.61
CA ILE A 68 15.74 5.22 5.49
C ILE A 68 17.26 5.22 5.27
N ALA A 69 17.94 6.33 5.51
CA ALA A 69 19.39 6.43 5.37
C ALA A 69 20.16 5.49 6.32
N GLU A 70 19.57 5.08 7.44
CA GLU A 70 20.14 4.09 8.35
C GLU A 70 20.19 2.67 7.76
N PHE A 71 19.61 2.48 6.56
CA PHE A 71 19.53 1.20 5.86
C PHE A 71 20.57 1.02 4.75
N GLY A 72 21.66 1.81 4.82
CA GLY A 72 22.78 1.66 3.89
C GLY A 72 23.35 0.24 3.92
N GLY A 73 23.54 -0.36 2.74
CA GLY A 73 24.16 -1.68 2.58
C GLY A 73 23.27 -2.90 2.81
N ILE A 74 22.04 -2.75 3.33
CA ILE A 74 21.11 -3.88 3.45
C ILE A 74 20.60 -4.33 2.08
N ARG A 75 19.97 -5.52 2.04
CA ARG A 75 19.41 -6.13 0.82
C ARG A 75 17.91 -6.29 0.90
N ILE A 76 17.39 -6.48 2.10
CA ILE A 76 15.96 -6.64 2.38
C ILE A 76 15.55 -5.66 3.48
N ALA A 77 14.62 -4.78 3.16
CA ALA A 77 13.90 -3.98 4.14
C ALA A 77 12.48 -4.51 4.26
N TRP A 78 12.00 -4.72 5.48
CA TRP A 78 10.63 -5.20 5.66
C TRP A 78 9.89 -4.48 6.77
N ILE A 79 8.57 -4.37 6.60
CA ILE A 79 7.65 -3.77 7.56
C ILE A 79 6.66 -4.85 7.97
N ASN A 80 6.39 -4.97 9.25
CA ASN A 80 5.34 -5.84 9.76
C ASN A 80 4.18 -4.98 10.23
N GLU A 81 3.03 -5.16 9.60
CA GLU A 81 1.80 -4.41 9.82
C GLU A 81 1.95 -2.90 9.60
N MET A 82 1.33 -2.40 8.56
CA MET A 82 1.19 -0.96 8.35
C MET A 82 -0.06 -0.44 9.07
N ASN A 83 0.00 0.80 9.48
CA ASN A 83 -1.15 1.46 10.07
C ASN A 83 -2.24 1.69 9.01
N GLU A 84 -3.36 1.00 9.15
CA GLU A 84 -4.49 1.08 8.21
C GLU A 84 -5.09 2.49 8.08
N LYS A 85 -4.93 3.32 9.10
CA LYS A 85 -5.45 4.69 9.12
C LYS A 85 -4.47 5.70 8.54
N ALA A 86 -3.17 5.34 8.45
CA ALA A 86 -2.14 6.22 7.96
C ALA A 86 -1.96 6.08 6.45
N LYS A 87 -1.86 7.23 5.80
CA LYS A 87 -1.55 7.31 4.38
C LYS A 87 -0.06 7.30 4.16
N GLN A 88 0.39 6.54 3.19
CA GLN A 88 1.77 6.41 2.83
C GLN A 88 2.18 7.50 1.81
N GLU A 89 3.40 7.97 1.92
CA GLU A 89 3.94 8.99 1.03
C GLU A 89 4.45 8.33 -0.26
N SER A 90 3.72 8.57 -1.36
CA SER A 90 3.94 7.91 -2.64
C SER A 90 5.30 8.26 -3.28
N GLY A 91 5.82 9.47 -3.05
CA GLY A 91 7.09 9.90 -3.63
C GLY A 91 8.25 9.05 -3.13
N ILE A 92 8.42 8.96 -1.80
CA ILE A 92 9.51 8.19 -1.20
C ILE A 92 9.38 6.68 -1.45
N MET A 93 8.15 6.16 -1.50
CA MET A 93 7.94 4.74 -1.83
C MET A 93 8.36 4.44 -3.28
N LYS A 94 8.10 5.36 -4.21
CA LYS A 94 8.58 5.25 -5.61
C LYS A 94 10.11 5.32 -5.68
N GLU A 95 10.74 6.26 -4.98
CA GLU A 95 12.21 6.37 -4.93
C GLU A 95 12.84 5.07 -4.42
N VAL A 96 12.30 4.49 -3.34
CA VAL A 96 12.77 3.21 -2.80
C VAL A 96 12.55 2.06 -3.79
N ALA A 97 11.38 1.99 -4.43
CA ALA A 97 11.09 0.94 -5.41
C ALA A 97 12.00 1.03 -6.65
N ASP A 98 12.33 2.26 -7.07
CA ASP A 98 13.18 2.56 -8.24
C ASP A 98 14.68 2.39 -7.94
N GLY A 99 15.07 2.26 -6.67
CA GLY A 99 16.47 2.24 -6.30
C GLY A 99 17.14 3.62 -6.40
N THR A 100 16.36 4.69 -6.38
CA THR A 100 16.87 6.08 -6.46
C THR A 100 17.62 6.42 -5.18
N PRO A 101 18.87 6.94 -5.27
CA PRO A 101 19.60 7.35 -4.07
C PRO A 101 18.87 8.42 -3.27
N ILE A 102 18.79 8.22 -1.96
CA ILE A 102 18.09 9.13 -1.03
C ILE A 102 19.05 10.14 -0.44
N LYS A 103 18.67 11.42 -0.55
CA LYS A 103 19.39 12.52 0.12
C LYS A 103 19.03 12.55 1.60
N TYR A 104 20.02 12.64 2.46
CA TYR A 104 19.81 12.83 3.89
C TYR A 104 20.88 13.77 4.46
N GLN A 105 20.53 14.44 5.55
CA GLN A 105 21.44 15.32 6.25
C GLN A 105 22.21 14.54 7.32
N VAL A 106 23.52 14.56 7.25
CA VAL A 106 24.38 14.01 8.29
C VAL A 106 24.38 14.98 9.47
N MET A 107 24.27 14.43 10.68
CA MET A 107 24.32 15.25 11.90
C MET A 107 25.65 16.02 11.97
N TYR A 108 25.58 17.35 12.07
CA TYR A 108 26.72 18.26 12.03
C TYR A 108 27.55 18.22 10.73
N GLY A 109 27.01 17.69 9.65
CA GLY A 109 27.72 17.54 8.37
C GLY A 109 26.93 18.04 7.18
N THR A 110 27.49 17.78 5.99
CA THR A 110 26.88 18.09 4.70
C THR A 110 25.83 17.07 4.32
N THR A 111 25.01 17.40 3.33
CA THR A 111 24.06 16.45 2.72
C THR A 111 24.82 15.29 2.07
N ALA A 112 24.42 14.06 2.36
CA ALA A 112 24.95 12.85 1.76
C ALA A 112 23.87 12.14 0.92
N LEU A 113 24.32 11.27 0.01
CA LEU A 113 23.46 10.39 -0.78
C LEU A 113 23.64 8.94 -0.30
N MET A 114 22.56 8.28 0.03
CA MET A 114 22.57 6.86 0.32
C MET A 114 22.00 6.07 -0.87
N PRO A 115 22.79 5.18 -1.49
CA PRO A 115 22.29 4.31 -2.54
C PRO A 115 21.29 3.31 -1.96
N ILE A 116 20.15 3.16 -2.62
CA ILE A 116 19.18 2.12 -2.28
C ILE A 116 19.62 0.80 -2.91
N CYS A 117 20.04 -0.14 -2.08
CA CYS A 117 20.46 -1.49 -2.48
C CYS A 117 19.53 -2.59 -1.93
N PHE A 118 18.33 -2.24 -1.51
CA PHE A 118 17.38 -3.17 -0.92
C PHE A 118 16.03 -3.17 -1.64
N LYS A 119 15.30 -4.25 -1.49
CA LYS A 119 13.89 -4.32 -1.84
C LYS A 119 13.02 -4.19 -0.60
N LEU A 120 11.91 -3.48 -0.76
CA LEU A 120 10.92 -3.25 0.29
C LEU A 120 9.85 -4.34 0.25
N PHE A 121 9.66 -4.99 1.40
CA PHE A 121 8.60 -5.96 1.64
C PHE A 121 7.68 -5.44 2.75
N ILE A 122 6.40 -5.45 2.50
CA ILE A 122 5.38 -5.06 3.47
C ILE A 122 4.58 -6.32 3.79
N VAL A 123 4.56 -6.69 5.05
CA VAL A 123 3.92 -7.91 5.53
C VAL A 123 2.78 -7.50 6.44
N GLY A 124 1.56 -7.93 6.15
CA GLY A 124 0.41 -7.54 6.98
C GLY A 124 -0.91 -8.07 6.45
N ASN A 125 -1.98 -7.76 7.16
CA ASN A 125 -3.33 -8.11 6.75
C ASN A 125 -4.03 -6.96 6.03
N SER A 126 -3.52 -5.75 6.20
CA SER A 126 -4.14 -4.52 5.76
C SER A 126 -3.75 -4.12 4.34
N THR A 127 -4.63 -3.42 3.67
CA THR A 127 -4.33 -2.78 2.37
C THR A 127 -3.53 -1.50 2.60
N ILE A 128 -2.48 -1.28 1.79
CA ILE A 128 -1.70 -0.05 1.84
C ILE A 128 -2.55 1.10 1.32
N LYS A 129 -2.69 2.16 2.12
CA LYS A 129 -3.33 3.40 1.70
C LYS A 129 -2.29 4.37 1.13
N TYR A 130 -2.46 4.74 -0.10
CA TYR A 130 -1.67 5.77 -0.78
C TYR A 130 -2.59 6.60 -1.68
N ASP A 131 -2.11 7.74 -2.17
CA ASP A 131 -2.84 8.45 -3.21
C ASP A 131 -2.91 7.60 -4.47
N ASP A 132 -4.08 7.57 -5.11
CA ASP A 132 -4.21 6.95 -6.42
C ASP A 132 -3.22 7.59 -7.38
N ASP A 133 -2.23 6.80 -7.75
CA ASP A 133 -1.08 7.22 -8.55
C ASP A 133 -0.65 6.05 -9.43
N ASN A 134 -0.79 6.21 -10.72
CA ASN A 134 -0.37 5.21 -11.70
C ASN A 134 1.10 4.77 -11.49
N GLY A 135 1.93 5.66 -10.97
CA GLY A 135 3.31 5.35 -10.62
C GLY A 135 3.42 4.35 -9.46
N MET A 136 2.56 4.46 -8.45
CA MET A 136 2.47 3.50 -7.36
C MET A 136 1.88 2.17 -7.85
N ASN A 137 0.78 2.25 -8.61
CA ASN A 137 0.05 1.08 -9.10
C ASN A 137 0.95 0.15 -9.93
N ARG A 138 1.79 0.70 -10.80
CA ARG A 138 2.72 -0.12 -11.60
C ARG A 138 3.82 -0.80 -10.79
N ARG A 139 4.15 -0.28 -9.58
CA ARG A 139 5.23 -0.79 -8.72
C ARG A 139 4.76 -1.76 -7.66
N LEU A 140 3.51 -1.71 -7.30
CA LEU A 140 2.90 -2.58 -6.30
C LEU A 140 2.78 -4.01 -6.82
N ARG A 141 3.24 -4.98 -6.02
CA ARG A 141 3.04 -6.42 -6.24
C ARG A 141 2.46 -7.01 -4.97
N ILE A 142 1.29 -7.60 -5.08
CA ILE A 142 0.61 -8.22 -3.95
C ILE A 142 0.73 -9.72 -4.05
N ALA A 143 1.20 -10.33 -2.99
CA ALA A 143 1.24 -11.76 -2.80
C ALA A 143 0.27 -12.14 -1.69
N GLN A 144 -0.70 -12.96 -2.02
CA GLN A 144 -1.69 -13.41 -1.05
C GLN A 144 -1.26 -14.72 -0.40
N PHE A 145 -1.29 -14.74 0.93
CA PHE A 145 -0.99 -15.89 1.76
C PHE A 145 -2.31 -16.46 2.30
N ASN A 146 -2.82 -17.47 1.63
CA ASN A 146 -4.15 -18.05 1.89
C ASN A 146 -4.09 -19.31 2.76
N SER A 147 -2.90 -19.76 3.15
CA SER A 147 -2.76 -20.91 4.04
C SER A 147 -3.15 -20.57 5.46
N ASP A 148 -3.70 -21.55 6.15
CA ASP A 148 -4.10 -21.48 7.55
C ASP A 148 -3.34 -22.55 8.33
N PHE A 149 -2.61 -22.14 9.37
CA PHE A 149 -1.84 -22.99 10.27
C PHE A 149 -2.34 -22.84 11.71
N SER A 150 -3.63 -22.60 11.89
CA SER A 150 -4.20 -22.46 13.24
C SER A 150 -4.06 -23.74 14.07
N SER A 151 -3.99 -23.59 15.36
CA SER A 151 -3.73 -24.70 16.28
C SER A 151 -4.86 -25.73 16.42
N ASP A 152 -6.04 -25.40 15.89
CA ASP A 152 -7.20 -26.29 15.84
C ASP A 152 -7.20 -27.24 14.62
N ILE A 153 -6.26 -27.05 13.68
CA ILE A 153 -6.09 -27.91 12.51
C ILE A 153 -5.31 -29.15 12.90
N THR A 154 -5.95 -30.31 12.79
CA THR A 154 -5.37 -31.61 13.17
C THR A 154 -4.93 -32.45 11.97
N GLU A 155 -5.42 -32.12 10.78
CA GLU A 155 -5.08 -32.81 9.53
C GLU A 155 -4.92 -31.80 8.39
N ASP A 156 -4.02 -32.11 7.45
CA ASP A 156 -3.81 -31.27 6.27
C ASP A 156 -4.95 -31.37 5.29
N ASP A 157 -5.44 -30.22 4.82
CA ASP A 157 -6.45 -30.07 3.78
C ASP A 157 -5.92 -29.12 2.70
N GLU A 158 -5.34 -29.68 1.66
CA GLU A 158 -4.75 -28.92 0.55
C GLU A 158 -5.79 -28.11 -0.23
N VAL A 159 -7.04 -28.60 -0.33
CA VAL A 159 -8.11 -27.95 -1.06
C VAL A 159 -8.50 -26.64 -0.39
N ASN A 160 -8.67 -26.67 0.94
CA ASN A 160 -9.01 -25.51 1.74
C ASN A 160 -7.77 -24.77 2.28
N LYS A 161 -6.55 -25.19 1.88
CA LYS A 161 -5.27 -24.61 2.28
C LYS A 161 -5.08 -24.56 3.80
N LYS A 162 -5.54 -25.58 4.50
CA LYS A 162 -5.36 -25.76 5.93
C LYS A 162 -4.27 -26.78 6.18
N PHE A 163 -3.34 -26.45 7.06
CA PHE A 163 -2.18 -27.30 7.31
C PHE A 163 -1.89 -27.39 8.80
N VAL A 164 -1.48 -28.56 9.25
CA VAL A 164 -1.06 -28.77 10.63
C VAL A 164 0.16 -27.91 10.94
N LYS A 165 0.09 -27.16 12.02
CA LYS A 165 1.16 -26.29 12.45
C LYS A 165 2.36 -27.10 12.97
N ASP A 166 3.52 -26.88 12.38
CA ASP A 166 4.80 -27.39 12.93
C ASP A 166 5.35 -26.35 13.93
N GLU A 167 5.14 -26.57 15.21
CA GLU A 167 5.62 -25.68 16.28
C GLU A 167 7.16 -25.50 16.26
N GLY A 168 7.90 -26.49 15.79
CA GLY A 168 9.35 -26.44 15.65
C GLY A 168 9.85 -25.81 14.34
N PHE A 169 8.97 -25.42 13.42
CA PHE A 169 9.35 -24.99 12.08
C PHE A 169 10.33 -23.81 12.08
N ARG A 170 10.05 -22.79 12.89
CA ARG A 170 10.92 -21.61 13.02
C ARG A 170 12.33 -22.00 13.50
N GLU A 171 12.43 -22.84 14.50
CA GLU A 171 13.71 -23.31 15.03
C GLU A 171 14.45 -24.18 14.00
N LYS A 172 13.76 -25.09 13.33
CA LYS A 172 14.34 -25.91 12.24
C LYS A 172 14.93 -25.05 11.12
N LEU A 173 14.25 -23.97 10.73
CA LEU A 173 14.76 -23.05 9.71
C LEU A 173 16.01 -22.29 10.18
N GLN A 174 16.11 -21.96 11.45
CA GLN A 174 17.27 -21.23 12.01
C GLN A 174 18.49 -22.14 12.27
N THR A 175 18.27 -23.40 12.45
CA THR A 175 19.30 -24.38 12.82
C THR A 175 19.54 -25.40 11.69
N THR A 176 18.69 -26.40 11.60
CA THR A 176 18.87 -27.56 10.70
C THR A 176 18.84 -27.16 9.23
N TYR A 177 17.90 -26.29 8.82
CA TYR A 177 17.69 -25.92 7.42
C TYR A 177 18.35 -24.60 7.03
N LYS A 178 19.07 -23.95 7.94
CA LYS A 178 19.70 -22.65 7.72
C LYS A 178 20.53 -22.59 6.45
N HIS A 179 21.44 -23.55 6.29
CA HIS A 179 22.34 -23.57 5.14
C HIS A 179 21.60 -23.91 3.84
N ALA A 180 20.60 -24.80 3.92
CA ALA A 180 19.78 -25.14 2.77
C ALA A 180 18.94 -23.92 2.30
N LEU A 181 18.36 -23.16 3.23
CA LEU A 181 17.62 -21.93 2.90
C LEU A 181 18.52 -20.87 2.26
N LEU A 182 19.73 -20.68 2.80
CA LEU A 182 20.69 -19.74 2.21
C LEU A 182 21.17 -20.20 0.82
N ALA A 183 21.47 -21.48 0.66
CA ALA A 183 21.86 -22.05 -0.63
C ALA A 183 20.75 -21.88 -1.68
N LEU A 184 19.51 -22.11 -1.29
CA LEU A 184 18.35 -21.92 -2.14
C LEU A 184 18.19 -20.46 -2.59
N ILE A 185 18.25 -19.51 -1.67
CA ILE A 185 18.19 -18.07 -1.99
C ILE A 185 19.36 -17.67 -2.91
N TYR A 186 20.57 -18.16 -2.64
CA TYR A 186 21.74 -17.92 -3.48
C TYR A 186 21.56 -18.50 -4.90
N GLN A 187 21.01 -19.71 -5.03
CA GLN A 187 20.70 -20.32 -6.32
C GLN A 187 19.76 -19.44 -7.14
N TYR A 188 18.69 -18.90 -6.52
CA TYR A 188 17.77 -17.99 -7.21
C TYR A 188 18.41 -16.64 -7.53
N ALA A 189 19.32 -16.12 -6.68
CA ALA A 189 20.10 -14.92 -7.01
C ALA A 189 21.00 -15.14 -8.22
N ASN A 190 21.67 -16.29 -8.28
CA ASN A 190 22.51 -16.67 -9.43
C ASN A 190 21.67 -16.87 -10.70
N THR A 191 20.54 -17.57 -10.60
CA THR A 191 19.61 -17.74 -11.72
C THR A 191 19.13 -16.39 -12.26
N TYR A 192 18.78 -15.43 -11.39
CA TYR A 192 18.39 -14.08 -11.80
C TYR A 192 19.47 -13.40 -12.67
N ILE A 193 20.74 -13.54 -12.31
CA ILE A 193 21.87 -12.97 -13.05
C ILE A 193 22.08 -13.70 -14.37
N THR A 194 22.10 -15.03 -14.35
CA THR A 194 22.39 -15.87 -15.52
C THR A 194 21.27 -15.88 -16.55
N ASP A 195 20.02 -15.72 -16.12
CA ASP A 195 18.83 -15.61 -16.99
C ASP A 195 18.64 -14.18 -17.55
N GLY A 196 19.69 -13.37 -17.58
CA GLY A 196 19.65 -12.01 -18.13
C GLY A 196 18.84 -11.03 -17.26
N TYR A 197 18.91 -11.19 -15.94
CA TYR A 197 18.22 -10.35 -14.95
C TYR A 197 16.70 -10.46 -15.01
N ASN A 198 16.18 -11.66 -15.24
CA ASN A 198 14.76 -11.94 -15.26
C ASN A 198 14.31 -12.65 -13.99
N LEU A 199 13.19 -12.17 -13.44
CA LEU A 199 12.48 -12.87 -12.38
C LEU A 199 11.66 -14.02 -12.98
N LYS A 200 11.39 -15.04 -12.17
CA LYS A 200 10.38 -16.04 -12.55
C LYS A 200 9.03 -15.36 -12.82
N PRO A 201 8.15 -15.94 -13.64
CA PRO A 201 6.87 -15.33 -13.98
C PRO A 201 6.05 -14.97 -12.73
N PHE A 202 5.52 -13.76 -12.72
CA PHE A 202 4.61 -13.31 -11.65
C PHE A 202 3.34 -14.17 -11.72
N PRO A 203 2.93 -14.87 -10.64
CA PRO A 203 1.78 -15.75 -10.65
C PRO A 203 0.50 -15.04 -11.05
N ASP A 204 -0.36 -15.66 -11.85
CA ASP A 204 -1.59 -15.02 -12.32
C ASP A 204 -2.57 -14.75 -11.18
N GLU A 205 -2.63 -15.61 -10.17
CA GLU A 205 -3.39 -15.37 -8.94
C GLU A 205 -2.97 -14.06 -8.27
N TRP A 206 -1.66 -13.79 -8.15
CA TRP A 206 -1.14 -12.57 -7.55
C TRP A 206 -1.29 -11.35 -8.46
N LYS A 207 -1.26 -11.52 -9.79
CA LYS A 207 -1.57 -10.45 -10.74
C LYS A 207 -3.01 -9.99 -10.58
N ASN A 208 -3.93 -10.93 -10.45
CA ASN A 208 -5.36 -10.65 -10.28
C ASN A 208 -5.61 -9.93 -8.94
N GLU A 209 -5.06 -10.43 -7.84
CA GLU A 209 -5.13 -9.78 -6.53
C GLU A 209 -4.58 -8.35 -6.56
N THR A 210 -3.43 -8.16 -7.25
CA THR A 210 -2.84 -6.82 -7.40
C THR A 210 -3.76 -5.90 -8.18
N LYS A 211 -4.35 -6.37 -9.29
CA LYS A 211 -5.31 -5.58 -10.09
C LYS A 211 -6.57 -5.25 -9.30
N GLU A 212 -7.15 -6.23 -8.61
CA GLU A 212 -8.34 -6.03 -7.79
C GLU A 212 -8.11 -5.01 -6.69
N THR A 213 -6.98 -5.10 -5.98
CA THR A 213 -6.62 -4.14 -4.94
C THR A 213 -6.44 -2.72 -5.50
N ILE A 214 -5.82 -2.58 -6.68
CA ILE A 214 -5.69 -1.29 -7.35
C ILE A 214 -7.07 -0.76 -7.76
N GLN A 215 -7.93 -1.60 -8.33
CA GLN A 215 -9.30 -1.24 -8.72
C GLN A 215 -10.14 -0.86 -7.49
N ASP A 216 -10.01 -1.59 -6.39
CA ASP A 216 -10.71 -1.26 -5.14
C ASP A 216 -10.31 0.09 -4.57
N ASN A 217 -9.06 0.51 -4.77
CA ASN A 217 -8.64 1.86 -4.43
C ASN A 217 -9.30 2.93 -5.33
N ASN A 218 -9.71 2.56 -6.55
CA ASN A 218 -10.30 3.45 -7.55
C ASN A 218 -11.83 3.36 -7.63
N LYS A 219 -12.48 2.34 -7.05
CA LYS A 219 -13.94 2.16 -7.08
C LYS A 219 -14.73 3.39 -6.63
N PHE A 220 -14.19 4.15 -5.69
CA PHE A 220 -14.84 5.37 -5.25
C PHE A 220 -14.82 6.44 -6.35
N LYS A 221 -13.73 6.54 -7.10
CA LYS A 221 -13.61 7.47 -8.22
C LYS A 221 -14.60 7.11 -9.33
N GLU A 222 -14.60 5.85 -9.75
CA GLU A 222 -15.53 5.33 -10.76
C GLU A 222 -16.98 5.60 -10.36
N PHE A 223 -17.37 5.17 -9.15
CA PHE A 223 -18.69 5.45 -8.59
C PHE A 223 -19.01 6.94 -8.59
N PHE A 224 -18.04 7.80 -8.23
CA PHE A 224 -18.28 9.22 -8.13
C PHE A 224 -18.45 9.86 -9.50
N GLU A 225 -17.70 9.44 -10.51
CA GLU A 225 -17.81 9.89 -11.89
C GLU A 225 -19.13 9.41 -12.55
N ASP A 226 -19.68 8.29 -12.12
CA ASP A 226 -20.98 7.76 -12.60
C ASP A 226 -22.19 8.51 -12.02
N HIS A 227 -22.06 9.08 -10.81
CA HIS A 227 -23.19 9.66 -10.08
C HIS A 227 -23.13 11.17 -9.93
N PHE A 228 -21.97 11.76 -10.21
CA PHE A 228 -21.76 13.19 -9.99
C PHE A 228 -20.94 13.84 -11.10
N ASP A 229 -21.43 14.99 -11.56
CA ASP A 229 -20.71 15.87 -12.49
C ASP A 229 -19.84 16.85 -11.71
N TRP A 230 -18.57 16.98 -12.10
CA TRP A 230 -17.71 18.04 -11.62
C TRP A 230 -18.10 19.38 -12.25
N ILE A 231 -18.13 20.42 -11.44
CA ILE A 231 -18.30 21.79 -11.98
C ILE A 231 -17.01 22.23 -12.69
N THR A 232 -17.13 23.17 -13.62
CA THR A 232 -15.96 23.67 -14.35
C THR A 232 -14.97 24.40 -13.41
N PRO A 233 -13.67 24.42 -13.76
CA PRO A 233 -12.68 25.13 -12.96
C PRO A 233 -13.02 26.61 -12.74
N GLU A 234 -13.53 27.28 -13.77
CA GLU A 234 -13.95 28.69 -13.73
C GLU A 234 -15.10 28.88 -12.72
N ARG A 235 -16.08 27.96 -12.73
CA ARG A 235 -17.19 28.00 -11.81
C ARG A 235 -16.76 27.71 -10.38
N PHE A 236 -15.84 26.78 -10.21
CA PHE A 236 -15.26 26.49 -8.90
C PHE A 236 -14.54 27.72 -8.31
N ASP A 237 -13.75 28.42 -9.13
CA ASP A 237 -13.02 29.59 -8.69
C ASP A 237 -13.99 30.74 -8.30
N GLN A 238 -15.14 30.88 -8.99
CA GLN A 238 -16.21 31.79 -8.58
C GLN A 238 -16.79 31.40 -7.22
N LEU A 239 -17.14 30.13 -7.01
CA LEU A 239 -17.66 29.64 -5.73
C LEU A 239 -16.66 29.79 -4.58
N ASN A 240 -15.37 29.64 -4.86
CA ASN A 240 -14.31 29.71 -3.86
C ASN A 240 -14.11 31.09 -3.27
N VAL A 241 -14.44 32.17 -4.02
CA VAL A 241 -14.37 33.55 -3.54
C VAL A 241 -15.67 34.05 -2.87
N MET A 242 -16.76 33.30 -3.00
CA MET A 242 -18.05 33.61 -2.37
C MET A 242 -18.04 33.32 -0.87
N THR A 243 -18.83 34.04 -0.12
CA THR A 243 -19.14 33.71 1.28
C THR A 243 -20.04 32.47 1.34
N ASP A 244 -20.11 31.82 2.51
CA ASP A 244 -20.98 30.64 2.70
C ASP A 244 -22.46 30.97 2.45
N LYS A 245 -22.89 32.19 2.73
CA LYS A 245 -24.27 32.65 2.47
C LYS A 245 -24.52 32.73 0.94
N GLU A 246 -23.62 33.36 0.22
CA GLU A 246 -23.73 33.49 -1.25
C GLU A 246 -23.70 32.13 -1.94
N ARG A 247 -22.78 31.24 -1.51
CA ARG A 247 -22.74 29.85 -2.04
C ARG A 247 -24.05 29.11 -1.85
N LYS A 248 -24.68 29.27 -0.68
CA LYS A 248 -25.96 28.62 -0.40
C LYS A 248 -27.08 29.10 -1.32
N GLU A 249 -27.05 30.35 -1.74
CA GLU A 249 -28.04 30.95 -2.63
C GLU A 249 -27.89 30.43 -4.09
N THR A 250 -26.75 29.84 -4.45
CA THR A 250 -26.55 29.24 -5.79
C THR A 250 -27.26 27.90 -5.99
N GLU A 251 -27.66 27.23 -4.93
CA GLU A 251 -28.28 25.89 -4.94
C GLU A 251 -27.41 24.80 -5.65
N GLU A 252 -26.12 25.07 -5.87
CA GLU A 252 -25.19 24.16 -6.57
C GLU A 252 -24.49 23.16 -5.64
N GLY A 253 -24.79 23.17 -4.36
CA GLY A 253 -24.18 22.29 -3.39
C GLY A 253 -25.00 21.03 -3.10
N ILE A 254 -24.32 19.92 -2.81
CA ILE A 254 -24.96 18.70 -2.32
C ILE A 254 -24.94 18.67 -0.80
N GLY A 255 -26.10 18.51 -0.20
CA GLY A 255 -26.22 18.33 1.24
C GLY A 255 -25.56 17.04 1.72
N LYS A 256 -24.90 17.10 2.89
CA LYS A 256 -24.25 15.94 3.49
C LYS A 256 -25.18 14.73 3.62
N GLU A 257 -26.42 14.95 4.07
CA GLU A 257 -27.41 13.87 4.23
C GLU A 257 -27.74 13.18 2.90
N ARG A 258 -27.91 13.95 1.83
CA ARG A 258 -28.18 13.40 0.49
C ARG A 258 -27.00 12.58 -0.03
N LEU A 259 -25.79 13.10 0.10
CA LEU A 259 -24.58 12.38 -0.32
C LEU A 259 -24.38 11.08 0.47
N GLU A 260 -24.64 11.11 1.80
CA GLU A 260 -24.59 9.91 2.62
C GLU A 260 -25.69 8.89 2.25
N GLN A 261 -26.89 9.34 1.88
CA GLN A 261 -27.96 8.46 1.39
C GLN A 261 -27.54 7.72 0.12
N ILE A 262 -26.97 8.44 -0.84
CA ILE A 262 -26.47 7.84 -2.08
C ILE A 262 -25.36 6.82 -1.79
N LEU A 263 -24.36 7.18 -1.02
CA LEU A 263 -23.24 6.30 -0.67
C LEU A 263 -23.66 5.06 0.13
N ASN A 264 -24.65 5.18 1.01
CA ASN A 264 -25.13 4.07 1.83
C ASN A 264 -25.88 2.98 1.04
N GLN A 265 -26.31 3.28 -0.19
CA GLN A 265 -26.87 2.27 -1.11
C GLN A 265 -25.77 1.28 -1.58
N TYR A 266 -24.50 1.65 -1.42
CA TYR A 266 -23.35 0.87 -1.86
C TYR A 266 -22.54 0.37 -0.64
N PRO A 267 -22.66 -0.92 -0.27
CA PRO A 267 -22.03 -1.47 0.95
C PRO A 267 -20.52 -1.23 1.05
N GLN A 268 -19.81 -1.19 -0.10
CA GLN A 268 -18.37 -0.98 -0.18
C GLN A 268 -17.93 0.44 0.22
N PHE A 269 -18.86 1.42 0.28
CA PHE A 269 -18.56 2.80 0.67
C PHE A 269 -19.08 3.15 2.07
N LYS A 270 -19.80 2.24 2.70
CA LYS A 270 -20.35 2.45 4.05
C LYS A 270 -19.23 2.75 5.05
N GLY A 271 -19.33 3.87 5.74
CA GLY A 271 -18.35 4.29 6.76
C GLY A 271 -17.06 4.90 6.19
N LYS A 272 -16.91 5.05 4.87
CA LYS A 272 -15.77 5.78 4.29
C LYS A 272 -15.87 7.28 4.59
N ASN A 273 -14.72 7.89 4.84
CA ASN A 273 -14.64 9.35 5.00
C ASN A 273 -14.65 10.01 3.62
N ILE A 274 -15.77 10.61 3.25
CA ILE A 274 -15.98 11.25 1.95
C ILE A 274 -14.89 12.28 1.63
N LYS A 275 -14.52 13.10 2.62
CA LYS A 275 -13.48 14.14 2.45
C LYS A 275 -12.14 13.55 2.04
N ASP A 276 -11.77 12.41 2.62
CA ASP A 276 -10.50 11.74 2.30
C ASP A 276 -10.58 11.07 0.94
N GLU A 277 -11.72 10.50 0.56
CA GLU A 277 -11.92 9.90 -0.75
C GLU A 277 -11.89 10.98 -1.87
N LEU A 278 -12.58 12.10 -1.69
CA LEU A 278 -12.55 13.22 -2.65
C LEU A 278 -11.15 13.82 -2.82
N LYS A 279 -10.38 13.94 -1.72
CA LYS A 279 -8.97 14.38 -1.80
C LYS A 279 -8.11 13.44 -2.63
N LYS A 280 -8.32 12.13 -2.55
CA LYS A 280 -7.60 11.14 -3.37
C LYS A 280 -7.83 11.35 -4.86
N MET A 281 -9.01 11.79 -5.24
CA MET A 281 -9.37 12.09 -6.63
C MET A 281 -8.69 13.34 -7.17
N LYS A 282 -7.94 14.09 -6.33
CA LYS A 282 -7.26 15.36 -6.68
C LYS A 282 -8.18 16.44 -7.24
N GLN A 283 -9.47 16.31 -6.99
CA GLN A 283 -10.48 17.28 -7.40
C GLN A 283 -10.65 18.36 -6.34
N LYS A 284 -10.98 19.57 -6.80
CA LYS A 284 -11.25 20.70 -5.92
C LYS A 284 -12.68 20.59 -5.37
N PHE A 285 -12.84 20.79 -4.08
CA PHE A 285 -14.15 20.86 -3.43
C PHE A 285 -14.10 21.80 -2.23
N ILE A 286 -15.27 22.35 -1.87
CA ILE A 286 -15.47 23.12 -0.65
C ILE A 286 -16.46 22.35 0.23
N TYR A 287 -16.18 22.25 1.52
CA TYR A 287 -17.09 21.67 2.49
C TYR A 287 -17.45 22.70 3.56
N ASP A 288 -18.66 23.20 3.49
CA ASP A 288 -19.24 24.05 4.53
C ASP A 288 -19.95 23.19 5.58
N CYS A 289 -19.35 23.06 6.75
CA CYS A 289 -19.87 22.22 7.84
C CYS A 289 -20.93 22.92 8.71
N GLN A 290 -21.15 24.21 8.54
CA GLN A 290 -22.07 25.02 9.37
C GLN A 290 -23.45 25.13 8.74
N THR A 291 -23.54 25.18 7.45
CA THR A 291 -24.78 25.40 6.71
C THR A 291 -25.62 24.12 6.65
N ARG A 292 -26.95 24.28 6.74
CA ARG A 292 -27.93 23.20 6.61
C ARG A 292 -28.75 23.40 5.35
N VAL A 293 -28.91 22.35 4.54
CA VAL A 293 -29.86 22.34 3.42
C VAL A 293 -31.27 22.33 3.99
N LYS A 294 -32.22 22.97 3.30
CA LYS A 294 -33.65 22.96 3.66
C LYS A 294 -34.12 21.51 3.79
N ASP A 295 -34.87 21.22 4.85
CA ASP A 295 -35.40 19.89 5.17
C ASP A 295 -34.37 18.79 5.50
N SER A 296 -33.07 19.11 5.56
CA SER A 296 -32.03 18.13 5.97
C SER A 296 -31.90 18.03 7.49
N LYS A 297 -31.70 16.83 8.01
CA LYS A 297 -31.39 16.57 9.41
C LYS A 297 -29.95 16.86 9.77
N LEU A 298 -29.03 16.76 8.80
CA LEU A 298 -27.61 16.95 9.01
C LEU A 298 -27.15 18.33 8.50
N LYS A 299 -26.16 18.91 9.20
CA LYS A 299 -25.43 20.09 8.71
C LYS A 299 -24.31 19.65 7.79
N GLY A 300 -24.06 20.43 6.77
CA GLY A 300 -22.96 20.30 5.84
C GLY A 300 -23.43 20.31 4.39
N ILE A 301 -22.71 21.07 3.58
CA ILE A 301 -22.92 21.15 2.13
C ILE A 301 -21.57 20.98 1.44
N TRP A 302 -21.56 20.21 0.37
CA TRP A 302 -20.42 20.01 -0.50
C TRP A 302 -20.62 20.78 -1.79
N TYR A 303 -19.61 21.54 -2.21
CA TYR A 303 -19.57 22.26 -3.48
C TYR A 303 -18.37 21.79 -4.28
N GLY A 304 -18.47 21.84 -5.59
CA GLY A 304 -17.46 21.39 -6.54
C GLY A 304 -17.97 20.29 -7.46
N PHE A 305 -19.12 19.71 -7.12
CA PHE A 305 -19.80 18.68 -7.92
C PHE A 305 -21.31 18.72 -7.66
N LYS A 306 -22.09 18.17 -8.56
CA LYS A 306 -23.55 18.03 -8.48
C LYS A 306 -23.95 16.60 -8.86
N GLU A 307 -25.15 16.16 -8.48
CA GLU A 307 -25.68 14.90 -9.00
C GLU A 307 -25.74 14.95 -10.53
N ALA A 308 -25.32 13.86 -11.18
CA ALA A 308 -25.46 13.73 -12.63
C ALA A 308 -26.96 13.78 -13.00
N SER A 309 -27.28 14.48 -14.07
CA SER A 309 -28.65 14.46 -14.61
C SER A 309 -28.91 13.08 -15.19
N GLU A 310 -30.01 12.45 -14.79
CA GLU A 310 -30.53 11.29 -15.49
C GLU A 310 -30.92 11.73 -16.92
N ASP A 311 -30.11 11.35 -17.91
CA ASP A 311 -30.47 11.49 -19.33
C ASP A 311 -31.36 10.31 -19.76
#